data_7d91d6e5fe357a9eb9c6554034470332
#
_entry.id   7d91d6e5fe357a9eb9c6554034470332
#
_cell.length_a   1.000
_cell.length_b   1.000
_cell.length_c   1.000
_cell.angle_alpha   90.00
_cell.angle_beta   90.00
_cell.angle_gamma   90.00
#
_symmetry.space_group_name_H-M   'P 1'
#
loop_
_entity.id
_entity.type
_entity.pdbx_description
1 polymer ?
#
loop_
_entity_poly.entity_id
_entity_poly.type
_entity_poly.pdbx_seq_one_letter_code
_entity_poly.pdbx_strand_id
1 'polypeptide(L)'
;RFRHAAALLGALTAITLSHAADTETSPAKNAASADYIAGQQAVEAKQWKAAVDAFTRATLQDPKNADAWNMLGYSSRWAGDYKAAFAAYERALALDPHHRGAHSYRGVAYVRTNDLAKARAELATLDGLCGRDCEEYKLLAKAIAEHKPQ
;
A
#
# COMPACT_ATOMS: atom_id res chain seq x y z
N ARG A 1 14.78 56.50 -71.39
CA ARG A 1 15.67 55.38 -71.14
C ARG A 1 15.25 54.81 -69.74
N PHE A 2 14.44 53.83 -69.79
CA PHE A 2 13.80 53.25 -68.61
C PHE A 2 14.61 52.04 -68.10
N ARG A 3 14.90 52.05 -66.87
CA ARG A 3 15.45 50.81 -66.16
C ARG A 3 14.47 50.43 -65.09
N HIS A 4 13.85 49.31 -65.33
CA HIS A 4 12.94 48.69 -64.37
C HIS A 4 13.76 47.92 -63.39
N ALA A 5 13.61 48.22 -62.09
CA ALA A 5 14.12 47.40 -61.00
C ALA A 5 12.96 46.57 -60.45
N ALA A 6 13.04 45.27 -60.62
CA ALA A 6 12.10 44.35 -60.04
C ALA A 6 12.50 44.04 -58.56
N ALA A 7 11.63 44.33 -57.62
CA ALA A 7 11.78 43.96 -56.24
C ALA A 7 11.18 42.60 -56.04
N LEU A 8 12.01 41.63 -55.64
CA LEU A 8 11.57 40.30 -55.20
C LEU A 8 11.23 40.38 -53.72
N LEU A 9 9.94 40.24 -53.39
CA LEU A 9 9.49 40.01 -52.04
C LEU A 9 9.75 38.55 -51.73
N GLY A 10 10.68 38.26 -50.80
CA GLY A 10 10.84 36.97 -50.17
C GLY A 10 9.83 36.79 -49.04
N ALA A 11 8.90 35.89 -49.21
CA ALA A 11 8.00 35.49 -48.13
C ALA A 11 8.74 34.56 -47.17
N LEU A 12 9.07 35.04 -45.96
CA LEU A 12 9.53 34.20 -44.86
C LEU A 12 8.31 33.48 -44.26
N THR A 13 8.17 32.19 -44.56
CA THR A 13 7.22 31.33 -43.82
C THR A 13 7.83 30.99 -42.51
N ALA A 14 7.31 31.57 -41.43
CA ALA A 14 7.63 31.17 -40.06
C ALA A 14 6.96 29.83 -39.78
N ILE A 15 7.76 28.77 -39.64
CA ILE A 15 7.31 27.48 -39.14
C ILE A 15 7.20 27.61 -37.63
N THR A 16 5.99 27.75 -37.12
CA THR A 16 5.70 27.63 -35.69
C THR A 16 5.76 26.16 -35.29
N LEU A 17 6.85 25.76 -34.64
CA LEU A 17 6.89 24.50 -33.93
C LEU A 17 5.90 24.59 -32.76
N SER A 18 4.74 23.95 -32.91
CA SER A 18 3.85 23.66 -31.78
C SER A 18 4.55 22.65 -30.89
N HIS A 19 5.10 23.10 -29.78
CA HIS A 19 5.42 22.21 -28.66
C HIS A 19 4.09 21.71 -28.10
N ALA A 20 3.71 20.48 -28.47
CA ALA A 20 2.75 19.74 -27.67
C ALA A 20 3.40 19.54 -26.30
N ALA A 21 2.95 20.29 -25.32
CA ALA A 21 3.25 20.00 -23.94
C ALA A 21 2.61 18.64 -23.63
N ASP A 22 3.42 17.59 -23.62
CA ASP A 22 3.04 16.35 -22.96
C ASP A 22 2.78 16.70 -21.50
N THR A 23 1.50 16.92 -21.19
CA THR A 23 1.03 16.89 -19.81
C THR A 23 1.14 15.44 -19.37
N GLU A 24 2.35 15.05 -18.94
CA GLU A 24 2.48 13.90 -18.04
C GLU A 24 1.63 14.23 -16.81
N THR A 25 0.42 13.72 -16.84
CA THR A 25 -0.44 13.68 -15.65
C THR A 25 0.25 12.72 -14.69
N SER A 26 1.12 13.25 -13.84
CA SER A 26 1.60 12.48 -12.67
C SER A 26 0.37 11.91 -11.98
N PRO A 27 0.25 10.58 -11.84
CA PRO A 27 -0.87 10.01 -11.13
C PRO A 27 -0.91 10.64 -9.75
N ALA A 28 -2.09 11.11 -9.36
CA ALA A 28 -2.29 11.73 -8.06
C ALA A 28 -1.69 10.83 -6.98
N LYS A 29 -0.84 11.40 -6.13
CA LYS A 29 -0.03 10.73 -5.11
C LYS A 29 -0.84 9.91 -4.10
N ASN A 30 -2.18 9.90 -4.21
CA ASN A 30 -3.15 9.25 -3.33
C ASN A 30 -4.09 8.27 -4.06
N ALA A 31 -3.89 7.97 -5.35
CA ALA A 31 -4.66 6.91 -6.01
C ALA A 31 -4.04 5.56 -5.67
N ALA A 32 -4.84 4.65 -5.10
CA ALA A 32 -4.40 3.28 -4.89
C ALA A 32 -3.97 2.66 -6.22
N SER A 33 -2.81 1.99 -6.25
CA SER A 33 -2.34 1.34 -7.48
C SER A 33 -3.32 0.24 -7.91
N ALA A 34 -3.34 -0.07 -9.22
CA ALA A 34 -4.18 -1.15 -9.74
C ALA A 34 -3.90 -2.48 -9.03
N ASP A 35 -2.64 -2.76 -8.68
CA ASP A 35 -2.27 -3.96 -7.93
C ASP A 35 -2.79 -3.93 -6.49
N TYR A 36 -2.81 -2.77 -5.84
CA TYR A 36 -3.42 -2.64 -4.51
C TYR A 36 -4.92 -2.93 -4.54
N ILE A 37 -5.63 -2.38 -5.51
CA ILE A 37 -7.07 -2.62 -5.72
C ILE A 37 -7.33 -4.10 -6.03
N ALA A 38 -6.53 -4.71 -6.91
CA ALA A 38 -6.63 -6.14 -7.20
C ALA A 38 -6.40 -7.01 -5.96
N GLY A 39 -5.46 -6.61 -5.10
CA GLY A 39 -5.21 -7.26 -3.82
C GLY A 39 -6.42 -7.19 -2.89
N GLN A 40 -7.07 -6.02 -2.78
CA GLN A 40 -8.28 -5.86 -1.97
C GLN A 40 -9.42 -6.75 -2.49
N GLN A 41 -9.65 -6.78 -3.79
CA GLN A 41 -10.66 -7.65 -4.41
C GLN A 41 -10.37 -9.14 -4.14
N ALA A 42 -9.10 -9.54 -4.23
CA ALA A 42 -8.71 -10.91 -3.91
C ALA A 42 -8.93 -11.26 -2.42
N VAL A 43 -8.70 -10.31 -1.49
CA VAL A 43 -9.03 -10.47 -0.06
C VAL A 43 -10.52 -10.66 0.15
N GLU A 44 -11.36 -9.85 -0.46
CA GLU A 44 -12.82 -9.97 -0.40
C GLU A 44 -13.30 -11.33 -0.91
N ALA A 45 -12.67 -11.82 -1.99
CA ALA A 45 -12.93 -13.14 -2.56
C ALA A 45 -12.25 -14.29 -1.78
N LYS A 46 -11.51 -14.01 -0.70
CA LYS A 46 -10.70 -14.96 0.08
C LYS A 46 -9.68 -15.74 -0.76
N GLN A 47 -9.23 -15.15 -1.84
CA GLN A 47 -8.20 -15.70 -2.74
C GLN A 47 -6.82 -15.29 -2.24
N TRP A 48 -6.38 -15.91 -1.13
CA TRP A 48 -5.22 -15.46 -0.36
C TRP A 48 -3.92 -15.43 -1.16
N LYS A 49 -3.68 -16.44 -2.00
CA LYS A 49 -2.51 -16.46 -2.87
C LYS A 49 -2.53 -15.30 -3.88
N ALA A 50 -3.66 -15.07 -4.54
CA ALA A 50 -3.81 -13.95 -5.47
C ALA A 50 -3.64 -12.60 -4.76
N ALA A 51 -4.14 -12.47 -3.52
CA ALA A 51 -3.94 -11.28 -2.71
C ALA A 51 -2.46 -11.05 -2.38
N VAL A 52 -1.73 -12.09 -1.97
CA VAL A 52 -0.28 -12.02 -1.73
C VAL A 52 0.46 -11.58 -3.00
N ASP A 53 0.16 -12.18 -4.16
CA ASP A 53 0.81 -11.84 -5.42
C ASP A 53 0.53 -10.36 -5.81
N ALA A 54 -0.69 -9.89 -5.65
CA ALA A 54 -1.08 -8.51 -5.96
C ALA A 54 -0.45 -7.48 -5.01
N PHE A 55 -0.52 -7.71 -3.68
CA PHE A 55 0.11 -6.79 -2.73
C PHE A 55 1.63 -6.83 -2.81
N THR A 56 2.25 -7.94 -3.19
CA THR A 56 3.69 -7.98 -3.49
C THR A 56 4.03 -7.01 -4.62
N ARG A 57 3.27 -7.02 -5.73
CA ARG A 57 3.49 -6.06 -6.81
C ARG A 57 3.23 -4.62 -6.35
N ALA A 58 2.19 -4.39 -5.55
CA ALA A 58 1.89 -3.07 -5.00
C ALA A 58 3.04 -2.53 -4.14
N THR A 59 3.67 -3.36 -3.30
CA THR A 59 4.82 -2.96 -2.47
C THR A 59 6.09 -2.73 -3.30
N LEU A 60 6.24 -3.38 -4.45
CA LEU A 60 7.33 -3.12 -5.40
C LEU A 60 7.14 -1.79 -6.13
N GLN A 61 5.90 -1.41 -6.47
CA GLN A 61 5.57 -0.14 -7.12
C GLN A 61 5.72 1.04 -6.16
N ASP A 62 5.25 0.89 -4.92
CA ASP A 62 5.39 1.89 -3.86
C ASP A 62 5.91 1.26 -2.56
N PRO A 63 7.24 1.15 -2.42
CA PRO A 63 7.86 0.56 -1.23
C PRO A 63 7.64 1.34 0.07
N LYS A 64 7.09 2.57 0.00
CA LYS A 64 6.79 3.42 1.14
C LYS A 64 5.33 3.36 1.58
N ASN A 65 4.52 2.59 0.91
CA ASN A 65 3.11 2.42 1.25
C ASN A 65 2.96 1.42 2.42
N ALA A 66 2.81 1.94 3.64
CA ALA A 66 2.64 1.11 4.83
C ALA A 66 1.36 0.26 4.77
N ASP A 67 0.28 0.76 4.18
CA ASP A 67 -0.96 0.00 4.00
C ASP A 67 -0.77 -1.21 3.09
N ALA A 68 0.01 -1.07 2.00
CA ALA A 68 0.30 -2.19 1.11
C ALA A 68 1.10 -3.29 1.80
N TRP A 69 2.10 -2.91 2.61
CA TRP A 69 2.85 -3.85 3.43
C TRP A 69 1.97 -4.52 4.49
N ASN A 70 1.08 -3.76 5.15
CA ASN A 70 0.12 -4.32 6.10
C ASN A 70 -0.80 -5.35 5.43
N MET A 71 -1.34 -5.05 4.25
CA MET A 71 -2.22 -5.95 3.52
C MET A 71 -1.50 -7.17 2.95
N LEU A 72 -0.22 -7.04 2.58
CA LEU A 72 0.63 -8.18 2.26
C LEU A 72 0.78 -9.12 3.47
N GLY A 73 1.05 -8.56 4.65
CA GLY A 73 1.13 -9.32 5.90
C GLY A 73 -0.18 -10.03 6.24
N TYR A 74 -1.30 -9.33 6.12
CA TYR A 74 -2.64 -9.88 6.32
C TYR A 74 -2.90 -11.08 5.39
N SER A 75 -2.64 -10.93 4.10
CA SER A 75 -2.87 -11.96 3.09
C SER A 75 -1.94 -13.17 3.29
N SER A 76 -0.66 -12.93 3.60
CA SER A 76 0.31 -13.99 3.90
C SER A 76 -0.09 -14.80 5.12
N ARG A 77 -0.57 -14.15 6.18
CA ARG A 77 -1.09 -14.83 7.38
C ARG A 77 -2.27 -15.75 7.05
N TRP A 78 -3.22 -15.29 6.23
CA TRP A 78 -4.35 -16.11 5.80
C TRP A 78 -3.94 -17.23 4.84
N ALA A 79 -2.87 -17.04 4.07
CA ALA A 79 -2.25 -18.09 3.26
C ALA A 79 -1.43 -19.10 4.09
N GLY A 80 -1.26 -18.86 5.40
CA GLY A 80 -0.51 -19.74 6.31
C GLY A 80 0.99 -19.44 6.37
N ASP A 81 1.48 -18.47 5.62
CA ASP A 81 2.90 -18.06 5.65
C ASP A 81 3.12 -16.98 6.73
N TYR A 82 3.26 -17.41 7.97
CA TYR A 82 3.50 -16.51 9.10
C TYR A 82 4.85 -15.82 9.04
N LYS A 83 5.87 -16.45 8.44
CA LYS A 83 7.19 -15.82 8.28
C LYS A 83 7.10 -14.61 7.36
N ALA A 84 6.49 -14.75 6.21
CA ALA A 84 6.25 -13.65 5.28
C ALA A 84 5.33 -12.58 5.90
N ALA A 85 4.30 -13.01 6.66
CA ALA A 85 3.38 -12.09 7.34
C ALA A 85 4.12 -11.18 8.34
N PHE A 86 4.94 -11.75 9.21
CA PHE A 86 5.72 -10.96 10.19
C PHE A 86 6.68 -9.99 9.49
N ALA A 87 7.41 -10.42 8.47
CA ALA A 87 8.31 -9.54 7.71
C ALA A 87 7.56 -8.35 7.09
N ALA A 88 6.37 -8.58 6.55
CA ALA A 88 5.54 -7.52 5.95
C ALA A 88 5.00 -6.55 7.02
N TYR A 89 4.52 -7.04 8.17
CA TYR A 89 4.08 -6.18 9.27
C TYR A 89 5.23 -5.35 9.86
N GLU A 90 6.41 -5.94 10.01
CA GLU A 90 7.61 -5.20 10.44
C GLU A 90 7.94 -4.07 9.48
N ARG A 91 7.82 -4.31 8.18
CA ARG A 91 8.03 -3.28 7.17
C ARG A 91 6.98 -2.17 7.25
N ALA A 92 5.69 -2.53 7.40
CA ALA A 92 4.62 -1.57 7.60
C ALA A 92 4.88 -0.66 8.82
N LEU A 93 5.27 -1.25 9.95
CA LEU A 93 5.53 -0.52 11.20
C LEU A 93 6.86 0.25 11.21
N ALA A 94 7.83 -0.15 10.39
CA ALA A 94 9.03 0.65 10.17
C ALA A 94 8.71 1.93 9.36
N LEU A 95 7.71 1.90 8.50
CA LEU A 95 7.23 3.04 7.71
C LEU A 95 6.26 3.93 8.51
N ASP A 96 5.35 3.32 9.25
CA ASP A 96 4.39 3.98 10.12
C ASP A 96 4.31 3.26 11.47
N PRO A 97 5.04 3.71 12.50
CA PRO A 97 5.01 3.11 13.84
C PRO A 97 3.65 3.18 14.54
N HIS A 98 2.73 4.03 14.05
CA HIS A 98 1.38 4.18 14.59
C HIS A 98 0.30 3.48 13.77
N HIS A 99 0.69 2.63 12.82
CA HIS A 99 -0.24 1.92 11.95
C HIS A 99 -1.06 0.89 12.73
N ARG A 100 -2.24 1.28 13.19
CA ARG A 100 -3.11 0.46 14.07
C ARG A 100 -3.44 -0.91 13.47
N GLY A 101 -3.75 -0.97 12.17
CA GLY A 101 -4.04 -2.24 11.48
C GLY A 101 -2.86 -3.21 11.53
N ALA A 102 -1.62 -2.72 11.35
CA ALA A 102 -0.43 -3.57 11.40
C ALA A 102 -0.16 -4.10 12.82
N HIS A 103 -0.33 -3.27 13.86
CA HIS A 103 -0.26 -3.73 15.25
C HIS A 103 -1.32 -4.81 15.54
N SER A 104 -2.56 -4.57 15.15
CA SER A 104 -3.66 -5.51 15.36
C SER A 104 -3.43 -6.84 14.65
N TYR A 105 -3.11 -6.81 13.36
CA TYR A 105 -2.93 -8.03 12.56
C TYR A 105 -1.67 -8.79 12.92
N ARG A 106 -0.57 -8.12 13.26
CA ARG A 106 0.64 -8.75 13.81
C ARG A 106 0.34 -9.41 15.16
N GLY A 107 -0.42 -8.73 16.00
CA GLY A 107 -0.89 -9.29 17.27
C GLY A 107 -1.69 -10.58 17.09
N VAL A 108 -2.63 -10.59 16.14
CA VAL A 108 -3.39 -11.81 15.78
C VAL A 108 -2.46 -12.91 15.24
N ALA A 109 -1.44 -12.56 14.46
CA ALA A 109 -0.45 -13.53 14.00
C ALA A 109 0.31 -14.15 15.17
N TYR A 110 0.70 -13.36 16.19
CA TYR A 110 1.31 -13.87 17.40
C TYR A 110 0.37 -14.81 18.19
N VAL A 111 -0.91 -14.49 18.27
CA VAL A 111 -1.90 -15.41 18.87
C VAL A 111 -1.91 -16.75 18.14
N ARG A 112 -1.93 -16.72 16.81
CA ARG A 112 -1.97 -17.93 15.96
C ARG A 112 -0.68 -18.77 16.04
N THR A 113 0.44 -18.15 16.35
CA THR A 113 1.73 -18.82 16.55
C THR A 113 2.04 -19.08 18.02
N ASN A 114 1.04 -18.94 18.92
CA ASN A 114 1.11 -19.17 20.36
C ASN A 114 2.11 -18.27 21.12
N ASP A 115 2.44 -17.10 20.59
CA ASP A 115 3.24 -16.08 21.27
C ASP A 115 2.34 -15.02 21.93
N LEU A 116 1.63 -15.43 22.98
CA LEU A 116 0.69 -14.55 23.69
C LEU A 116 1.36 -13.36 24.37
N ALA A 117 2.65 -13.47 24.72
CA ALA A 117 3.38 -12.36 25.32
C ALA A 117 3.51 -11.19 24.32
N LYS A 118 3.92 -11.50 23.10
CA LYS A 118 3.99 -10.46 22.03
C LYS A 118 2.61 -9.98 21.62
N ALA A 119 1.60 -10.86 21.55
CA ALA A 119 0.23 -10.44 21.26
C ALA A 119 -0.29 -9.41 22.28
N ARG A 120 -0.03 -9.61 23.59
CA ARG A 120 -0.42 -8.66 24.63
C ARG A 120 0.37 -7.35 24.56
N ALA A 121 1.63 -7.38 24.14
CA ALA A 121 2.42 -6.16 23.91
C ALA A 121 1.81 -5.31 22.77
N GLU A 122 1.36 -5.95 21.67
CA GLU A 122 0.64 -5.24 20.61
C GLU A 122 -0.68 -4.65 21.12
N LEU A 123 -1.41 -5.39 21.96
CA LEU A 123 -2.66 -4.89 22.55
C LEU A 123 -2.44 -3.65 23.41
N ALA A 124 -1.38 -3.65 24.23
CA ALA A 124 -1.00 -2.49 25.04
C ALA A 124 -0.61 -1.28 24.16
N THR A 125 0.07 -1.52 23.05
CA THR A 125 0.38 -0.46 22.07
C THR A 125 -0.92 0.13 21.49
N LEU A 126 -1.88 -0.71 21.10
CA LEU A 126 -3.18 -0.25 20.60
C LEU A 126 -3.99 0.52 21.64
N ASP A 127 -3.95 0.12 22.92
CA ASP A 127 -4.59 0.88 24.01
C ASP A 127 -4.04 2.31 24.08
N GLY A 128 -2.73 2.47 23.92
CA GLY A 128 -2.09 3.80 23.87
C GLY A 128 -2.39 4.61 22.61
N LEU A 129 -2.55 3.94 21.46
CA LEU A 129 -2.75 4.61 20.16
C LEU A 129 -4.19 5.08 19.93
N CYS A 130 -5.19 4.29 20.33
CA CYS A 130 -6.58 4.56 20.02
C CYS A 130 -7.57 4.20 21.15
N GLY A 131 -7.07 3.67 22.27
CA GLY A 131 -7.91 3.23 23.38
C GLY A 131 -8.64 1.90 23.11
N ARG A 132 -9.41 1.45 24.11
CA ARG A 132 -10.04 0.13 24.09
C ARG A 132 -11.29 0.05 23.23
N ASP A 133 -11.81 1.17 22.79
CA ASP A 133 -13.04 1.24 21.98
C ASP A 133 -12.79 1.15 20.48
N CYS A 134 -11.54 1.27 20.02
CA CYS A 134 -11.23 1.14 18.61
C CYS A 134 -11.32 -0.30 18.12
N GLU A 135 -11.64 -0.48 16.86
CA GLU A 135 -11.88 -1.80 16.27
C GLU A 135 -10.64 -2.69 16.28
N GLU A 136 -9.46 -2.10 16.08
CA GLU A 136 -8.19 -2.82 16.06
C GLU A 136 -7.85 -3.41 17.44
N TYR A 137 -8.12 -2.65 18.52
CA TYR A 137 -7.97 -3.16 19.88
C TYR A 137 -8.95 -4.30 20.15
N LYS A 138 -10.24 -4.11 19.87
CA LYS A 138 -11.28 -5.12 20.09
C LYS A 138 -11.01 -6.41 19.34
N LEU A 139 -10.55 -6.32 18.08
CA LEU A 139 -10.20 -7.48 17.27
C LEU A 139 -9.09 -8.30 17.92
N LEU A 140 -8.01 -7.65 18.35
CA LEU A 140 -6.90 -8.36 18.99
C LEU A 140 -7.26 -8.87 20.37
N ALA A 141 -7.97 -8.09 21.19
CA ALA A 141 -8.43 -8.50 22.51
C ALA A 141 -9.30 -9.75 22.43
N LYS A 142 -10.22 -9.81 21.45
CA LYS A 142 -11.03 -10.98 21.18
C LYS A 142 -10.17 -12.20 20.80
N ALA A 143 -9.22 -12.02 19.90
CA ALA A 143 -8.33 -13.10 19.47
C ALA A 143 -7.53 -13.69 20.63
N ILE A 144 -7.04 -12.85 21.55
CA ILE A 144 -6.33 -13.29 22.76
C ILE A 144 -7.28 -14.05 23.71
N ALA A 145 -8.49 -13.51 23.92
CA ALA A 145 -9.48 -14.13 24.83
C ALA A 145 -9.98 -15.50 24.34
N GLU A 146 -10.12 -15.68 23.04
CA GLU A 146 -10.59 -16.92 22.40
C GLU A 146 -9.46 -17.93 22.14
N HIS A 147 -8.21 -17.57 22.44
CA HIS A 147 -7.09 -18.48 22.24
C HIS A 147 -7.17 -19.69 23.16
N LYS A 148 -7.14 -20.88 22.56
CA LYS A 148 -7.01 -22.16 23.28
C LYS A 148 -5.60 -22.66 23.07
N PRO A 149 -4.83 -22.92 24.15
CA PRO A 149 -3.53 -23.57 24.02
C PRO A 149 -3.68 -24.91 23.28
N GLN A 150 -2.84 -25.16 22.31
CA GLN A 150 -2.73 -26.47 21.65
C GLN A 150 -1.78 -27.36 22.43
#